data_7a3da3f0f1d4fb23035aa70c6bd998bd
#
_entry.id   7a3da3f0f1d4fb23035aa70c6bd998bd
#
_cell.length_a   1.000
_cell.length_b   1.000
_cell.length_c   1.000
_cell.angle_alpha   90.00
_cell.angle_beta   90.00
_cell.angle_gamma   90.00
#
_symmetry.space_group_name_H-M   'P 1'
#
loop_
_entity.id
_entity.type
_entity.pdbx_description
1 polymer ?
#
loop_
_entity_poly.entity_id
_entity_poly.type
_entity_poly.pdbx_seq_one_letter_code
_entity_poly.pdbx_strand_id
1 'polypeptide(L)'
;MKYIFIRENRGSFPVSLLCQTLGVGKSGFYTWLNRPVSPRSLENRRLLMEIKVVHKKSRKTYGSPRVHADLNETGHVCSKHRVARLMRENGIVSNHKKMFNVTTNSNHSYPIAENLLQRQFDVSEPGQCWVSDITYIPTREGWLYLAVTLDLFHRKVIGWAMDRWIGKRLVIDALNMALKNGCLKSGLIHHSDRGVQYASNEFQSLLKANGIQCSMSRKGDCWDNAVAESFFHTLKVELIHGNFYNNRQEAKTAIFDYIEIFYNRQRRHSYLGYLSPVDYEKKKVA
;
A
#
# COMPACT_ATOMS: atom_id res chain seq x y z
N MET A 1 6.56 40.22 -6.36
CA MET A 1 8.02 40.40 -6.21
C MET A 1 8.39 41.79 -5.71
N LYS A 2 7.97 42.92 -6.32
CA LYS A 2 8.40 44.27 -5.93
C LYS A 2 8.23 44.60 -4.43
N TYR A 3 7.07 44.36 -3.84
CA TYR A 3 6.82 44.63 -2.42
C TYR A 3 7.64 43.79 -1.46
N ILE A 4 7.98 42.53 -1.83
CA ILE A 4 8.88 41.70 -1.04
C ILE A 4 10.28 42.30 -0.98
N PHE A 5 10.80 42.71 -2.13
CA PHE A 5 12.10 43.40 -2.23
C PHE A 5 12.13 44.68 -1.38
N ILE A 6 11.09 45.54 -1.46
CA ILE A 6 11.00 46.72 -0.59
C ILE A 6 11.02 46.36 0.88
N ARG A 7 10.28 45.33 1.30
CA ARG A 7 10.26 44.88 2.69
C ARG A 7 11.64 44.45 3.18
N GLU A 8 12.39 43.70 2.37
CA GLU A 8 13.70 43.18 2.71
C GLU A 8 14.77 44.26 2.76
N ASN A 9 14.63 45.33 1.97
CA ASN A 9 15.63 46.42 1.86
C ASN A 9 15.25 47.70 2.60
N ARG A 10 14.09 47.79 3.28
CA ARG A 10 13.62 49.00 3.99
C ARG A 10 14.49 49.43 5.16
N GLY A 11 15.35 48.55 5.66
CA GLY A 11 16.33 48.91 6.71
C GLY A 11 17.58 49.63 6.17
N SER A 12 17.89 49.44 4.88
CA SER A 12 19.06 50.06 4.22
C SER A 12 18.70 51.29 3.37
N PHE A 13 17.45 51.38 2.89
CA PHE A 13 17.01 52.47 2.01
C PHE A 13 15.63 52.98 2.38
N PRO A 14 15.34 54.30 2.21
CA PRO A 14 14.03 54.83 2.46
C PRO A 14 12.96 54.17 1.57
N VAL A 15 11.80 53.78 2.16
CA VAL A 15 10.68 53.16 1.45
C VAL A 15 10.20 54.02 0.26
N SER A 16 10.22 55.35 0.40
CA SER A 16 9.85 56.27 -0.68
C SER A 16 10.73 56.09 -1.93
N LEU A 17 12.05 56.00 -1.72
CA LEU A 17 13.02 55.79 -2.81
C LEU A 17 12.80 54.43 -3.48
N LEU A 18 12.70 53.38 -2.70
CA LEU A 18 12.44 52.01 -3.20
C LEU A 18 11.15 51.92 -4.01
N CYS A 19 10.07 52.56 -3.53
CA CYS A 19 8.80 52.59 -4.22
C CYS A 19 8.90 53.35 -5.55
N GLN A 20 9.57 54.49 -5.55
CA GLN A 20 9.77 55.31 -6.77
C GLN A 20 10.59 54.54 -7.82
N THR A 21 11.73 53.98 -7.41
CA THR A 21 12.60 53.19 -8.31
C THR A 21 11.90 51.97 -8.91
N LEU A 22 11.06 51.30 -8.13
CA LEU A 22 10.34 50.13 -8.60
C LEU A 22 8.97 50.45 -9.27
N GLY A 23 8.59 51.73 -9.36
CA GLY A 23 7.35 52.15 -9.97
C GLY A 23 6.11 51.59 -9.29
N VAL A 24 6.06 51.67 -7.93
CA VAL A 24 4.91 51.21 -7.11
C VAL A 24 4.49 52.29 -6.11
N GLY A 25 3.18 52.34 -5.81
CA GLY A 25 2.65 53.31 -4.84
C GLY A 25 3.07 52.98 -3.40
N LYS A 26 3.49 53.96 -2.62
CA LYS A 26 3.82 53.83 -1.21
C LYS A 26 2.64 53.35 -0.35
N SER A 27 1.44 53.89 -0.62
CA SER A 27 0.20 53.42 0.02
C SER A 27 -0.08 51.94 -0.27
N GLY A 28 0.11 51.52 -1.53
CA GLY A 28 -0.03 50.11 -1.93
C GLY A 28 0.94 49.20 -1.21
N PHE A 29 2.18 49.63 -1.00
CA PHE A 29 3.16 48.87 -0.22
C PHE A 29 2.73 48.70 1.24
N TYR A 30 2.30 49.75 1.93
CA TYR A 30 1.86 49.66 3.32
C TYR A 30 0.57 48.86 3.48
N THR A 31 -0.38 49.01 2.55
CA THR A 31 -1.60 48.19 2.51
C THR A 31 -1.24 46.70 2.34
N TRP A 32 -0.27 46.37 1.48
CA TRP A 32 0.23 45.02 1.29
C TRP A 32 0.95 44.52 2.54
N LEU A 33 1.80 45.34 3.17
CA LEU A 33 2.59 44.99 4.36
C LEU A 33 1.68 44.69 5.56
N ASN A 34 0.61 45.47 5.76
CA ASN A 34 -0.33 45.32 6.87
C ASN A 34 -1.52 44.40 6.55
N ARG A 35 -1.56 43.80 5.34
CA ARG A 35 -2.66 42.92 4.97
C ARG A 35 -2.70 41.71 5.86
N PRO A 36 -3.81 41.47 6.57
CA PRO A 36 -3.95 40.25 7.38
C PRO A 36 -3.89 38.99 6.50
N VAL A 37 -3.42 37.91 7.08
CA VAL A 37 -3.43 36.60 6.40
C VAL A 37 -4.87 36.24 6.04
N SER A 38 -5.12 35.92 4.76
CA SER A 38 -6.47 35.60 4.30
C SER A 38 -7.05 34.39 5.05
N PRO A 39 -8.37 34.34 5.30
CA PRO A 39 -9.01 33.17 5.92
C PRO A 39 -8.67 31.86 5.21
N ARG A 40 -8.62 31.88 3.87
CA ARG A 40 -8.22 30.74 3.04
C ARG A 40 -6.77 30.30 3.30
N SER A 41 -5.85 31.23 3.54
CA SER A 41 -4.46 30.91 3.87
C SER A 41 -4.34 30.26 5.27
N LEU A 42 -5.10 30.74 6.23
CA LEU A 42 -5.17 30.15 7.57
C LEU A 42 -5.73 28.72 7.52
N GLU A 43 -6.80 28.53 6.77
CA GLU A 43 -7.41 27.22 6.54
C GLU A 43 -6.46 26.25 5.81
N ASN A 44 -5.70 26.75 4.80
CA ASN A 44 -4.67 25.96 4.12
C ASN A 44 -3.55 25.52 5.09
N ARG A 45 -3.15 26.39 6.03
CA ARG A 45 -2.16 26.02 7.05
C ARG A 45 -2.68 24.91 7.96
N ARG A 46 -3.93 24.99 8.42
CA ARG A 46 -4.58 23.96 9.24
C ARG A 46 -4.66 22.64 8.44
N LEU A 47 -5.17 22.68 7.22
CA LEU A 47 -5.28 21.51 6.37
C LEU A 47 -3.91 20.87 6.06
N LEU A 48 -2.86 21.67 5.90
CA LEU A 48 -1.50 21.17 5.71
C LEU A 48 -0.98 20.41 6.95
N MET A 49 -1.33 20.84 8.15
CA MET A 49 -0.97 20.11 9.37
C MET A 49 -1.64 18.74 9.39
N GLU A 50 -2.92 18.66 9.08
CA GLU A 50 -3.66 17.39 8.98
C GLU A 50 -3.08 16.47 7.87
N ILE A 51 -2.76 17.03 6.70
CA ILE A 51 -2.07 16.29 5.63
C ILE A 51 -0.77 15.66 6.14
N LYS A 52 0.03 16.41 6.90
CA LYS A 52 1.30 15.90 7.47
C LYS A 52 1.06 14.78 8.48
N VAL A 53 0.02 14.90 9.33
CA VAL A 53 -0.37 13.86 10.29
C VAL A 53 -0.76 12.58 9.56
N VAL A 54 -1.67 12.65 8.59
CA VAL A 54 -2.12 11.51 7.77
C VAL A 54 -0.93 10.88 7.04
N HIS A 55 -0.10 11.69 6.41
CA HIS A 55 1.07 11.20 5.67
C HIS A 55 2.09 10.50 6.58
N LYS A 56 2.31 10.98 7.81
CA LYS A 56 3.15 10.33 8.82
C LYS A 56 2.52 9.01 9.30
N LYS A 57 1.23 9.01 9.64
CA LYS A 57 0.47 7.83 10.06
C LYS A 57 0.49 6.71 9.01
N SER A 58 0.41 7.08 7.75
CA SER A 58 0.49 6.15 6.61
C SER A 58 1.93 5.74 6.23
N ARG A 59 2.91 5.89 7.11
CA ARG A 59 4.32 5.54 6.88
C ARG A 59 4.94 6.25 5.66
N LYS A 60 4.43 7.44 5.33
CA LYS A 60 4.81 8.26 4.15
C LYS A 60 4.53 7.56 2.81
N THR A 61 3.59 6.61 2.77
CA THR A 61 3.26 5.83 1.57
C THR A 61 2.08 6.41 0.79
N TYR A 62 1.25 7.26 1.43
CA TYR A 62 0.06 7.81 0.79
C TYR A 62 0.36 8.98 -0.13
N GLY A 63 -0.11 8.87 -1.38
CA GLY A 63 -0.29 10.00 -2.27
C GLY A 63 -1.60 10.75 -1.99
N SER A 64 -1.81 11.87 -2.69
CA SER A 64 -2.97 12.75 -2.47
C SER A 64 -4.35 12.07 -2.51
N PRO A 65 -4.62 11.01 -3.30
CA PRO A 65 -5.93 10.37 -3.29
C PRO A 65 -6.25 9.68 -1.95
N ARG A 66 -5.27 8.95 -1.37
CA ARG A 66 -5.44 8.28 -0.08
C ARG A 66 -5.46 9.25 1.08
N VAL A 67 -4.60 10.29 1.04
CA VAL A 67 -4.61 11.39 2.03
C VAL A 67 -5.96 12.10 2.03
N HIS A 68 -6.51 12.41 0.86
CA HIS A 68 -7.84 13.02 0.73
C HIS A 68 -8.94 12.13 1.31
N ALA A 69 -8.90 10.81 1.05
CA ALA A 69 -9.87 9.88 1.60
C ALA A 69 -9.83 9.84 3.14
N ASP A 70 -8.64 9.84 3.75
CA ASP A 70 -8.47 9.91 5.20
C ASP A 70 -9.01 11.21 5.80
N LEU A 71 -8.70 12.35 5.17
CA LEU A 71 -9.17 13.66 5.60
C LEU A 71 -10.70 13.74 5.59
N ASN A 72 -11.34 13.23 4.53
CA ASN A 72 -12.81 13.22 4.43
C ASN A 72 -13.46 12.36 5.52
N GLU A 73 -12.88 11.20 5.83
CA GLU A 73 -13.39 10.32 6.88
C GLU A 73 -13.28 10.98 8.27
N THR A 74 -12.26 11.81 8.49
CA THR A 74 -12.09 12.59 9.72
C THR A 74 -12.88 13.92 9.72
N GLY A 75 -13.76 14.14 8.73
CA GLY A 75 -14.65 15.28 8.65
C GLY A 75 -14.06 16.55 8.01
N HIS A 76 -12.87 16.47 7.43
CA HIS A 76 -12.27 17.61 6.73
C HIS A 76 -12.80 17.73 5.28
N VAL A 77 -13.73 18.65 5.06
CA VAL A 77 -14.28 18.92 3.72
C VAL A 77 -13.26 19.67 2.86
N CYS A 78 -12.64 18.98 1.93
CA CYS A 78 -11.67 19.57 1.01
C CYS A 78 -11.67 18.84 -0.34
N SER A 79 -11.24 19.51 -1.40
CA SER A 79 -11.12 18.86 -2.71
C SER A 79 -9.78 18.11 -2.84
N LYS A 80 -9.79 17.01 -3.59
CA LYS A 80 -8.59 16.23 -3.94
C LYS A 80 -7.49 17.11 -4.58
N HIS A 81 -7.88 18.05 -5.42
CA HIS A 81 -6.94 18.98 -6.06
C HIS A 81 -6.28 19.93 -5.06
N ARG A 82 -7.03 20.38 -4.02
CA ARG A 82 -6.48 21.22 -2.95
C ARG A 82 -5.43 20.45 -2.14
N VAL A 83 -5.71 19.19 -1.79
CA VAL A 83 -4.77 18.31 -1.10
C VAL A 83 -3.52 18.08 -1.96
N ALA A 84 -3.67 17.72 -3.23
CA ALA A 84 -2.56 17.49 -4.15
C ALA A 84 -1.66 18.73 -4.31
N ARG A 85 -2.27 19.92 -4.41
CA ARG A 85 -1.53 21.18 -4.49
C ARG A 85 -0.73 21.48 -3.22
N LEU A 86 -1.35 21.36 -2.04
CA LEU A 86 -0.68 21.59 -0.76
C LEU A 86 0.46 20.59 -0.52
N MET A 87 0.27 19.31 -0.87
CA MET A 87 1.34 18.32 -0.80
C MET A 87 2.52 18.69 -1.69
N ARG A 88 2.26 19.04 -2.95
CA ARG A 88 3.31 19.45 -3.92
C ARG A 88 4.06 20.71 -3.48
N GLU A 89 3.34 21.75 -3.05
CA GLU A 89 3.92 23.03 -2.59
C GLU A 89 4.83 22.86 -1.35
N ASN A 90 4.62 21.77 -0.58
CA ASN A 90 5.36 21.49 0.65
C ASN A 90 6.29 20.26 0.55
N GLY A 91 6.55 19.78 -0.67
CA GLY A 91 7.47 18.65 -0.89
C GLY A 91 7.03 17.32 -0.26
N ILE A 92 5.72 17.16 0.00
CA ILE A 92 5.16 15.92 0.54
C ILE A 92 4.91 14.95 -0.61
N VAL A 93 5.75 13.92 -0.71
CA VAL A 93 5.70 12.91 -1.77
C VAL A 93 5.53 11.51 -1.16
N SER A 94 4.79 10.65 -1.84
CA SER A 94 4.72 9.23 -1.45
C SER A 94 5.99 8.49 -1.87
N ASN A 95 6.49 7.59 -1.00
CA ASN A 95 7.63 6.75 -1.34
C ASN A 95 7.21 5.73 -2.41
N HIS A 96 7.72 5.89 -3.63
CA HIS A 96 7.60 4.93 -4.72
C HIS A 96 8.99 4.65 -5.32
N LYS A 97 9.59 3.52 -4.94
CA LYS A 97 10.79 3.01 -5.63
C LYS A 97 10.36 1.81 -6.47
N LYS A 98 10.65 1.84 -7.78
CA LYS A 98 10.41 0.72 -8.70
C LYS A 98 11.62 -0.20 -8.67
N MET A 99 11.44 -1.47 -8.32
CA MET A 99 12.38 -2.57 -8.61
C MET A 99 11.57 -3.82 -8.95
N PHE A 100 11.96 -4.51 -10.02
CA PHE A 100 11.29 -5.72 -10.51
C PHE A 100 12.31 -6.85 -10.63
N ASN A 101 12.00 -8.05 -10.08
CA ASN A 101 12.78 -9.27 -10.25
C ASN A 101 11.85 -10.47 -10.39
N VAL A 102 12.10 -11.34 -11.38
CA VAL A 102 11.38 -12.61 -11.61
C VAL A 102 12.00 -13.71 -10.75
N THR A 103 11.20 -14.53 -10.06
CA THR A 103 11.69 -15.44 -9.01
C THR A 103 11.10 -16.84 -8.97
N THR A 104 10.19 -17.20 -9.87
CA THR A 104 9.50 -18.49 -9.84
C THR A 104 10.28 -19.57 -10.59
N ASN A 105 10.58 -20.69 -9.91
CA ASN A 105 11.06 -21.92 -10.58
C ASN A 105 9.86 -22.85 -10.84
N SER A 106 9.42 -22.88 -12.10
CA SER A 106 8.30 -23.72 -12.58
C SER A 106 8.75 -25.02 -13.24
N ASN A 107 10.02 -25.40 -13.13
CA ASN A 107 10.57 -26.60 -13.82
C ASN A 107 10.56 -27.79 -12.87
N HIS A 108 9.44 -28.53 -12.79
CA HIS A 108 9.25 -29.74 -11.98
C HIS A 108 8.30 -30.73 -12.67
N SER A 109 8.29 -31.98 -12.20
CA SER A 109 7.49 -33.11 -12.75
C SER A 109 6.13 -33.32 -12.05
N TYR A 110 5.73 -32.46 -11.10
CA TYR A 110 4.43 -32.57 -10.46
C TYR A 110 3.29 -32.24 -11.42
N PRO A 111 2.09 -32.86 -11.25
CA PRO A 111 0.89 -32.48 -11.98
C PRO A 111 0.56 -31.00 -11.81
N ILE A 112 0.14 -30.35 -12.89
CA ILE A 112 -0.23 -28.95 -12.90
C ILE A 112 -1.75 -28.88 -12.98
N ALA A 113 -2.38 -28.16 -12.05
CA ALA A 113 -3.82 -27.92 -12.08
C ALA A 113 -4.21 -26.93 -13.19
N GLU A 114 -5.43 -27.04 -13.66
CA GLU A 114 -6.01 -26.11 -14.62
C GLU A 114 -6.18 -24.71 -14.03
N ASN A 115 -6.10 -23.66 -14.87
CA ASN A 115 -6.38 -22.29 -14.46
C ASN A 115 -7.89 -22.05 -14.40
N LEU A 116 -8.48 -22.30 -13.23
CA LEU A 116 -9.91 -22.06 -12.98
C LEU A 116 -10.23 -20.57 -12.76
N LEU A 117 -9.28 -19.78 -12.27
CA LEU A 117 -9.47 -18.36 -11.98
C LEU A 117 -9.61 -17.51 -13.23
N GLN A 118 -8.89 -17.85 -14.32
CA GLN A 118 -8.96 -17.18 -15.64
C GLN A 118 -8.95 -15.63 -15.56
N ARG A 119 -8.22 -15.06 -14.60
CA ARG A 119 -8.14 -13.60 -14.31
C ARG A 119 -9.45 -12.98 -13.84
N GLN A 120 -10.42 -13.76 -13.41
CA GLN A 120 -11.67 -13.27 -12.82
C GLN A 120 -11.41 -12.86 -11.36
N PHE A 121 -10.78 -11.70 -11.17
CA PHE A 121 -10.41 -11.21 -9.84
C PHE A 121 -11.54 -10.52 -9.08
N ASP A 122 -12.68 -10.32 -9.72
CA ASP A 122 -13.88 -9.74 -9.12
C ASP A 122 -14.76 -10.87 -8.60
N VAL A 123 -14.81 -11.02 -7.29
CA VAL A 123 -15.63 -12.01 -6.59
C VAL A 123 -16.67 -11.28 -5.75
N SER A 124 -17.87 -11.86 -5.65
CA SER A 124 -19.03 -11.23 -4.99
C SER A 124 -19.05 -11.41 -3.47
N GLU A 125 -18.35 -12.42 -2.96
CA GLU A 125 -18.40 -12.81 -1.55
C GLU A 125 -17.05 -13.31 -1.05
N PRO A 126 -16.78 -13.22 0.28
CA PRO A 126 -15.58 -13.81 0.88
C PRO A 126 -15.62 -15.35 0.75
N GLY A 127 -14.43 -15.95 0.62
CA GLY A 127 -14.29 -17.40 0.54
C GLY A 127 -14.67 -18.02 -0.82
N GLN A 128 -14.80 -17.23 -1.88
CA GLN A 128 -14.97 -17.76 -3.24
C GLN A 128 -13.63 -18.08 -3.91
N CYS A 129 -12.65 -17.22 -3.71
CA CYS A 129 -11.32 -17.44 -4.26
C CYS A 129 -10.23 -16.84 -3.37
N TRP A 130 -9.23 -17.67 -3.09
CA TRP A 130 -8.00 -17.28 -2.43
C TRP A 130 -6.84 -17.31 -3.42
N VAL A 131 -5.93 -16.35 -3.32
CA VAL A 131 -4.70 -16.31 -4.13
C VAL A 131 -3.50 -16.35 -3.22
N SER A 132 -2.50 -17.14 -3.61
CA SER A 132 -1.26 -17.31 -2.84
C SER A 132 -0.03 -17.11 -3.70
N ASP A 133 1.03 -16.64 -3.07
CA ASP A 133 2.33 -16.48 -3.70
C ASP A 133 3.43 -16.40 -2.63
N ILE A 134 4.69 -16.53 -3.07
CA ILE A 134 5.89 -16.45 -2.21
C ILE A 134 6.76 -15.30 -2.66
N THR A 135 7.29 -14.56 -1.70
CA THR A 135 8.34 -13.58 -1.96
C THR A 135 9.52 -13.76 -1.02
N TYR A 136 10.63 -13.10 -1.31
CA TYR A 136 11.83 -13.10 -0.48
C TYR A 136 12.22 -11.69 -0.07
N ILE A 137 12.74 -11.59 1.14
CA ILE A 137 13.15 -10.36 1.80
C ILE A 137 14.62 -10.46 2.16
N PRO A 138 15.49 -9.51 1.74
CA PRO A 138 16.88 -9.52 2.09
C PRO A 138 17.08 -9.12 3.56
N THR A 139 17.93 -9.87 4.25
CA THR A 139 18.48 -9.52 5.57
C THR A 139 20.00 -9.72 5.57
N ARG A 140 20.73 -9.16 6.54
CA ARG A 140 22.17 -9.42 6.66
C ARG A 140 22.51 -10.88 7.00
N GLU A 141 21.55 -11.63 7.57
CA GLU A 141 21.66 -13.08 7.80
C GLU A 141 21.29 -13.95 6.57
N GLY A 142 20.97 -13.33 5.42
CA GLY A 142 20.51 -13.99 4.20
C GLY A 142 19.01 -13.82 3.99
N TRP A 143 18.44 -14.62 3.10
CA TRP A 143 17.04 -14.50 2.69
C TRP A 143 16.07 -14.93 3.79
N LEU A 144 14.96 -14.19 3.92
CA LEU A 144 13.75 -14.56 4.59
C LEU A 144 12.66 -14.74 3.53
N TYR A 145 11.99 -15.87 3.52
CA TYR A 145 10.88 -16.14 2.61
C TYR A 145 9.56 -15.87 3.30
N LEU A 146 8.62 -15.29 2.57
CA LEU A 146 7.26 -15.00 3.03
C LEU A 146 6.28 -15.61 2.03
N ALA A 147 5.45 -16.55 2.48
CA ALA A 147 4.25 -16.99 1.76
C ALA A 147 3.03 -16.25 2.30
N VAL A 148 2.12 -15.89 1.41
CA VAL A 148 0.84 -15.25 1.78
C VAL A 148 -0.33 -15.92 1.07
N THR A 149 -1.50 -15.85 1.70
CA THR A 149 -2.80 -16.18 1.12
C THR A 149 -3.73 -15.00 1.32
N LEU A 150 -4.28 -14.47 0.23
CA LEU A 150 -5.23 -13.36 0.24
C LEU A 150 -6.60 -13.86 -0.23
N ASP A 151 -7.65 -13.36 0.39
CA ASP A 151 -9.01 -13.53 -0.13
C ASP A 151 -9.30 -12.41 -1.15
N LEU A 152 -9.75 -12.78 -2.35
CA LEU A 152 -9.99 -11.85 -3.45
C LEU A 152 -11.10 -10.85 -3.17
N PHE A 153 -12.09 -11.17 -2.34
CA PHE A 153 -13.22 -10.28 -2.07
C PHE A 153 -12.79 -8.98 -1.40
N HIS A 154 -12.09 -9.07 -0.31
CA HIS A 154 -11.68 -7.92 0.50
C HIS A 154 -10.18 -7.64 0.44
N ARG A 155 -9.41 -8.37 -0.37
CA ARG A 155 -7.94 -8.20 -0.51
C ARG A 155 -7.17 -8.33 0.81
N LYS A 156 -7.76 -8.93 1.83
CA LYS A 156 -7.17 -9.17 3.14
C LYS A 156 -6.18 -10.32 3.06
N VAL A 157 -5.03 -10.16 3.67
CA VAL A 157 -4.13 -11.27 3.93
C VAL A 157 -4.73 -12.09 5.07
N ILE A 158 -5.23 -13.28 4.77
CA ILE A 158 -5.89 -14.18 5.71
C ILE A 158 -4.96 -15.27 6.27
N GLY A 159 -3.85 -15.53 5.58
CA GLY A 159 -2.83 -16.46 6.02
C GLY A 159 -1.45 -16.04 5.51
N TRP A 160 -0.45 -16.25 6.34
CA TRP A 160 0.94 -15.99 5.99
C TRP A 160 1.89 -16.81 6.87
N ALA A 161 3.08 -17.10 6.33
CA ALA A 161 4.16 -17.77 7.07
C ALA A 161 5.51 -17.23 6.60
N MET A 162 6.51 -17.29 7.48
CA MET A 162 7.87 -16.85 7.19
C MET A 162 8.91 -17.87 7.64
N ASP A 163 9.83 -18.22 6.73
CA ASP A 163 10.93 -19.16 7.02
C ASP A 163 12.23 -18.68 6.35
N ARG A 164 13.34 -19.22 6.85
CA ARG A 164 14.67 -19.10 6.22
C ARG A 164 14.85 -19.98 4.98
N TRP A 165 13.94 -20.94 4.76
CA TRP A 165 13.96 -21.86 3.64
C TRP A 165 12.68 -21.77 2.82
N ILE A 166 12.83 -21.81 1.49
CA ILE A 166 11.70 -21.88 0.56
C ILE A 166 11.30 -23.36 0.34
N GLY A 167 10.41 -23.87 1.18
CA GLY A 167 9.95 -25.25 1.14
C GLY A 167 8.43 -25.39 1.17
N LYS A 168 7.92 -26.62 0.97
CA LYS A 168 6.49 -26.93 1.02
C LYS A 168 5.85 -26.56 2.35
N ARG A 169 6.58 -26.66 3.46
CA ARG A 169 6.10 -26.32 4.82
C ARG A 169 5.68 -24.84 4.90
N LEU A 170 6.43 -23.95 4.25
CA LEU A 170 6.14 -22.51 4.23
C LEU A 170 4.72 -22.23 3.70
N VAL A 171 4.34 -22.83 2.59
CA VAL A 171 3.01 -22.63 1.98
C VAL A 171 1.92 -23.38 2.74
N ILE A 172 2.22 -24.54 3.34
CA ILE A 172 1.31 -25.30 4.20
C ILE A 172 0.97 -24.50 5.46
N ASP A 173 1.97 -23.90 6.12
CA ASP A 173 1.76 -23.08 7.32
C ASP A 173 0.92 -21.83 7.00
N ALA A 174 1.17 -21.18 5.86
CA ALA A 174 0.36 -20.05 5.39
C ALA A 174 -1.10 -20.47 5.11
N LEU A 175 -1.31 -21.62 4.45
CA LEU A 175 -2.64 -22.14 4.18
C LEU A 175 -3.37 -22.56 5.47
N ASN A 176 -2.69 -23.21 6.42
CA ASN A 176 -3.27 -23.56 7.72
C ASN A 176 -3.74 -22.32 8.50
N MET A 177 -3.00 -21.21 8.42
CA MET A 177 -3.43 -19.94 9.00
C MET A 177 -4.66 -19.39 8.26
N ALA A 178 -4.68 -19.46 6.92
CA ALA A 178 -5.82 -19.03 6.12
C ALA A 178 -7.08 -19.84 6.41
N LEU A 179 -6.97 -21.16 6.61
CA LEU A 179 -8.08 -22.04 7.00
C LEU A 179 -8.72 -21.66 8.34
N LYS A 180 -7.93 -21.08 9.26
CA LYS A 180 -8.43 -20.62 10.58
C LYS A 180 -9.06 -19.22 10.51
N ASN A 181 -8.55 -18.35 9.66
CA ASN A 181 -8.90 -16.92 9.64
C ASN A 181 -9.82 -16.55 8.48
N GLY A 182 -9.89 -17.35 7.44
CA GLY A 182 -10.68 -17.11 6.24
C GLY A 182 -12.08 -17.72 6.31
N CYS A 183 -12.92 -17.33 5.39
CA CYS A 183 -14.23 -17.94 5.18
C CYS A 183 -14.09 -19.13 4.25
N LEU A 184 -14.42 -20.33 4.76
CA LEU A 184 -14.45 -21.56 3.97
C LEU A 184 -15.86 -21.74 3.38
N LYS A 185 -15.97 -21.62 2.05
CA LYS A 185 -17.21 -21.92 1.33
C LYS A 185 -17.05 -23.14 0.44
N SER A 186 -18.15 -23.85 0.19
CA SER A 186 -18.17 -24.91 -0.80
C SER A 186 -17.77 -24.37 -2.17
N GLY A 187 -16.85 -25.07 -2.85
CA GLY A 187 -16.33 -24.62 -4.15
C GLY A 187 -15.26 -23.56 -4.11
N LEU A 188 -14.71 -23.22 -2.94
CA LEU A 188 -13.56 -22.31 -2.80
C LEU A 188 -12.43 -22.71 -3.75
N ILE A 189 -11.96 -21.75 -4.54
CA ILE A 189 -10.81 -21.90 -5.42
C ILE A 189 -9.57 -21.34 -4.71
N HIS A 190 -8.50 -22.14 -4.64
CA HIS A 190 -7.18 -21.67 -4.25
C HIS A 190 -6.29 -21.56 -5.48
N HIS A 191 -5.91 -20.34 -5.84
CA HIS A 191 -5.08 -20.05 -7.01
C HIS A 191 -3.65 -19.68 -6.59
N SER A 192 -2.65 -20.23 -7.29
CA SER A 192 -1.24 -19.93 -7.09
C SER A 192 -0.46 -19.97 -8.42
N ASP A 193 0.81 -19.60 -8.37
CA ASP A 193 1.75 -19.94 -9.45
C ASP A 193 2.00 -21.45 -9.51
N ARG A 194 2.84 -21.88 -10.50
CA ARG A 194 3.25 -23.28 -10.66
C ARG A 194 4.50 -23.62 -9.85
N GLY A 195 4.74 -22.94 -8.74
CA GLY A 195 5.89 -23.25 -7.89
C GLY A 195 5.82 -24.67 -7.32
N VAL A 196 6.97 -25.37 -7.25
CA VAL A 196 7.09 -26.74 -6.72
C VAL A 196 6.44 -26.90 -5.33
N GLN A 197 6.41 -25.84 -4.54
CA GLN A 197 5.83 -25.81 -3.19
C GLN A 197 4.31 -26.05 -3.24
N TYR A 198 3.62 -25.36 -4.16
CA TYR A 198 2.17 -25.47 -4.37
C TYR A 198 1.77 -26.77 -5.11
N ALA A 199 2.65 -27.27 -5.97
CA ALA A 199 2.42 -28.54 -6.67
C ALA A 199 2.73 -29.79 -5.81
N SER A 200 3.30 -29.62 -4.61
CA SER A 200 3.67 -30.76 -3.73
C SER A 200 2.45 -31.57 -3.29
N ASN A 201 2.62 -32.89 -3.19
CA ASN A 201 1.55 -33.81 -2.81
C ASN A 201 0.90 -33.44 -1.48
N GLU A 202 1.70 -33.00 -0.48
CA GLU A 202 1.19 -32.62 0.83
C GLU A 202 0.30 -31.37 0.77
N PHE A 203 0.69 -30.37 -0.03
CA PHE A 203 -0.12 -29.16 -0.21
C PHE A 203 -1.44 -29.49 -0.94
N GLN A 204 -1.37 -30.30 -2.00
CA GLN A 204 -2.54 -30.76 -2.75
C GLN A 204 -3.49 -31.61 -1.88
N SER A 205 -2.93 -32.48 -1.04
CA SER A 205 -3.72 -33.28 -0.10
C SER A 205 -4.44 -32.39 0.93
N LEU A 206 -3.78 -31.33 1.41
CA LEU A 206 -4.39 -30.39 2.34
C LEU A 206 -5.56 -29.61 1.69
N LEU A 207 -5.42 -29.17 0.45
CA LEU A 207 -6.52 -28.53 -0.31
C LEU A 207 -7.70 -29.49 -0.45
N LYS A 208 -7.42 -30.73 -0.90
CA LYS A 208 -8.44 -31.77 -1.12
C LYS A 208 -9.17 -32.13 0.18
N ALA A 209 -8.45 -32.27 1.29
CA ALA A 209 -9.03 -32.57 2.61
C ALA A 209 -9.99 -31.49 3.11
N ASN A 210 -9.83 -30.26 2.64
CA ASN A 210 -10.71 -29.12 2.97
C ASN A 210 -11.74 -28.80 1.87
N GLY A 211 -11.87 -29.63 0.83
CA GLY A 211 -12.82 -29.40 -0.28
C GLY A 211 -12.47 -28.19 -1.15
N ILE A 212 -11.21 -27.76 -1.16
CA ILE A 212 -10.74 -26.59 -1.89
C ILE A 212 -10.25 -27.02 -3.28
N GLN A 213 -10.73 -26.33 -4.32
CA GLN A 213 -10.31 -26.57 -5.70
C GLN A 213 -8.96 -25.89 -5.98
N CYS A 214 -8.00 -26.68 -6.47
CA CYS A 214 -6.70 -26.15 -6.87
C CYS A 214 -6.79 -25.50 -8.25
N SER A 215 -6.20 -24.32 -8.38
CA SER A 215 -6.04 -23.59 -9.65
C SER A 215 -4.61 -23.07 -9.75
N MET A 216 -3.99 -23.18 -10.94
CA MET A 216 -2.61 -22.72 -11.14
C MET A 216 -2.52 -21.81 -12.37
N SER A 217 -1.68 -20.77 -12.26
CA SER A 217 -1.36 -19.85 -13.37
C SER A 217 -0.86 -20.59 -14.60
N ARG A 218 -1.01 -20.04 -15.80
CA ARG A 218 -0.38 -20.54 -17.00
C ARG A 218 1.14 -20.33 -16.95
N LYS A 219 1.89 -21.16 -17.69
CA LYS A 219 3.37 -21.07 -17.70
C LYS A 219 3.82 -19.72 -18.26
N GLY A 220 4.62 -18.98 -17.48
CA GLY A 220 5.16 -17.69 -17.89
C GLY A 220 4.17 -16.54 -17.93
N ASP A 221 2.94 -16.73 -17.45
CA ASP A 221 1.90 -15.70 -17.46
C ASP A 221 1.70 -15.13 -16.04
N CYS A 222 2.47 -14.09 -15.74
CA CYS A 222 2.43 -13.39 -14.45
C CYS A 222 1.06 -12.72 -14.16
N TRP A 223 0.30 -12.38 -15.21
CA TRP A 223 -1.00 -11.72 -15.05
C TRP A 223 -2.05 -12.62 -14.39
N ASP A 224 -1.85 -13.93 -14.41
CA ASP A 224 -2.81 -14.88 -13.82
C ASP A 224 -2.83 -14.79 -12.28
N ASN A 225 -1.74 -14.30 -11.62
CA ASN A 225 -1.66 -14.09 -10.17
C ASN A 225 -1.46 -12.61 -9.78
N ALA A 226 -1.95 -11.69 -10.61
CA ALA A 226 -1.70 -10.25 -10.49
C ALA A 226 -2.06 -9.64 -9.11
N VAL A 227 -3.02 -10.21 -8.39
CA VAL A 227 -3.44 -9.68 -7.07
C VAL A 227 -2.39 -9.98 -6.01
N ALA A 228 -1.83 -11.19 -5.96
CA ALA A 228 -0.76 -11.53 -5.03
C ALA A 228 0.52 -10.76 -5.38
N GLU A 229 0.85 -10.64 -6.68
CA GLU A 229 1.96 -9.81 -7.15
C GLU A 229 1.81 -8.33 -6.76
N SER A 230 0.60 -7.78 -6.90
CA SER A 230 0.29 -6.40 -6.47
C SER A 230 0.46 -6.20 -4.96
N PHE A 231 0.09 -7.18 -4.15
CA PHE A 231 0.34 -7.16 -2.72
C PHE A 231 1.85 -7.13 -2.44
N PHE A 232 2.63 -8.01 -3.05
CA PHE A 232 4.08 -8.04 -2.83
C PHE A 232 4.79 -6.80 -3.35
N HIS A 233 4.36 -6.27 -4.50
CA HIS A 233 4.85 -4.97 -4.95
C HIS A 233 4.61 -3.89 -3.89
N THR A 234 3.41 -3.84 -3.35
CA THR A 234 3.02 -2.89 -2.30
C THR A 234 3.87 -3.07 -1.03
N LEU A 235 4.01 -4.30 -0.53
CA LEU A 235 4.85 -4.62 0.62
C LEU A 235 6.30 -4.19 0.40
N LYS A 236 6.87 -4.52 -0.78
CA LYS A 236 8.25 -4.16 -1.11
C LYS A 236 8.47 -2.65 -1.15
N VAL A 237 7.57 -1.92 -1.80
CA VAL A 237 7.66 -0.46 -1.92
C VAL A 237 7.44 0.25 -0.58
N GLU A 238 6.46 -0.19 0.19
CA GLU A 238 6.03 0.51 1.40
C GLU A 238 6.83 0.12 2.66
N LEU A 239 7.42 -1.10 2.68
CA LEU A 239 8.14 -1.59 3.86
C LEU A 239 9.59 -2.00 3.56
N ILE A 240 9.84 -2.75 2.48
CA ILE A 240 11.15 -3.41 2.31
C ILE A 240 12.17 -2.47 1.68
N HIS A 241 11.79 -1.77 0.60
CA HIS A 241 12.70 -0.88 -0.11
C HIS A 241 13.02 0.35 0.74
N GLY A 242 14.29 0.50 1.12
CA GLY A 242 14.77 1.60 1.96
C GLY A 242 14.96 1.25 3.43
N ASN A 243 14.59 0.03 3.84
CA ASN A 243 14.92 -0.52 5.14
C ASN A 243 15.98 -1.63 5.01
N PHE A 244 16.86 -1.68 6.01
CA PHE A 244 17.90 -2.71 6.13
C PHE A 244 17.65 -3.49 7.41
N TYR A 245 17.42 -4.80 7.28
CA TYR A 245 17.19 -5.68 8.43
C TYR A 245 18.50 -6.38 8.83
N ASN A 246 18.91 -6.23 10.10
CA ASN A 246 20.13 -6.87 10.59
C ASN A 246 19.99 -8.39 10.69
N ASN A 247 18.80 -8.87 11.01
CA ASN A 247 18.51 -10.29 11.16
C ASN A 247 17.09 -10.59 10.67
N ARG A 248 16.79 -11.89 10.53
CA ARG A 248 15.47 -12.35 10.10
C ARG A 248 14.37 -12.02 11.11
N GLN A 249 14.70 -11.97 12.41
CA GLN A 249 13.70 -11.67 13.44
C GLN A 249 13.22 -10.22 13.35
N GLU A 250 14.10 -9.28 13.09
CA GLU A 250 13.73 -7.87 12.85
C GLU A 250 12.81 -7.74 11.64
N ALA A 251 13.14 -8.42 10.53
CA ALA A 251 12.30 -8.45 9.35
C ALA A 251 10.92 -9.10 9.62
N LYS A 252 10.87 -10.21 10.37
CA LYS A 252 9.63 -10.88 10.76
C LYS A 252 8.71 -9.95 11.56
N THR A 253 9.24 -9.23 12.54
CA THR A 253 8.47 -8.28 13.35
C THR A 253 7.91 -7.15 12.50
N ALA A 254 8.72 -6.58 11.61
CA ALA A 254 8.28 -5.49 10.72
C ALA A 254 7.19 -5.95 9.73
N ILE A 255 7.30 -7.16 9.19
CA ILE A 255 6.32 -7.74 8.26
C ILE A 255 5.03 -8.08 8.99
N PHE A 256 5.10 -8.65 10.20
CA PHE A 256 3.94 -8.90 11.05
C PHE A 256 3.14 -7.61 11.29
N ASP A 257 3.82 -6.56 11.77
CA ASP A 257 3.21 -5.25 12.01
C ASP A 257 2.63 -4.63 10.72
N TYR A 258 3.32 -4.83 9.59
CA TYR A 258 2.81 -4.37 8.31
C TYR A 258 1.53 -5.10 7.90
N ILE A 259 1.48 -6.42 7.94
CA ILE A 259 0.33 -7.22 7.49
C ILE A 259 -0.85 -7.02 8.45
N GLU A 260 -0.65 -7.28 9.74
CA GLU A 260 -1.76 -7.37 10.69
C GLU A 260 -2.29 -6.01 11.12
N ILE A 261 -1.41 -5.04 11.32
CA ILE A 261 -1.82 -3.74 11.85
C ILE A 261 -2.06 -2.75 10.72
N PHE A 262 -1.11 -2.62 9.80
CA PHE A 262 -1.20 -1.58 8.78
C PHE A 262 -2.02 -2.02 7.55
N TYR A 263 -1.60 -3.07 6.84
CA TYR A 263 -2.21 -3.48 5.57
C TYR A 263 -3.67 -3.90 5.73
N ASN A 264 -3.95 -4.82 6.63
CA ASN A 264 -5.30 -5.36 6.80
C ASN A 264 -6.28 -4.35 7.44
N ARG A 265 -5.81 -3.51 8.41
CA ARG A 265 -6.70 -2.70 9.25
C ARG A 265 -6.69 -1.21 8.97
N GLN A 266 -5.63 -0.66 8.37
CA GLN A 266 -5.48 0.79 8.21
C GLN A 266 -5.28 1.22 6.77
N ARG A 267 -4.58 0.39 5.97
CA ARG A 267 -4.17 0.76 4.62
C ARG A 267 -5.36 0.86 3.68
N ARG A 268 -5.53 2.05 3.10
CA ARG A 268 -6.59 2.30 2.13
C ARG A 268 -6.29 1.68 0.78
N HIS A 269 -7.25 0.94 0.26
CA HIS A 269 -7.21 0.31 -1.05
C HIS A 269 -8.11 1.04 -2.04
N SER A 270 -7.55 1.49 -3.17
CA SER A 270 -8.33 2.14 -4.24
C SER A 270 -9.39 1.20 -4.82
N TYR A 271 -9.07 -0.08 -4.96
CA TYR A 271 -10.00 -1.11 -5.43
C TYR A 271 -11.21 -1.30 -4.48
N LEU A 272 -11.01 -1.12 -3.19
CA LEU A 272 -12.05 -1.24 -2.15
C LEU A 272 -12.73 0.11 -1.84
N GLY A 273 -12.73 1.07 -2.76
CA GLY A 273 -13.30 2.40 -2.54
C GLY A 273 -12.57 3.18 -1.43
N TYR A 274 -11.27 2.99 -1.29
CA TYR A 274 -10.43 3.57 -0.24
C TYR A 274 -10.77 3.11 1.19
N LEU A 275 -11.45 1.98 1.36
CA LEU A 275 -11.56 1.30 2.65
C LEU A 275 -10.32 0.44 2.91
N SER A 276 -10.04 0.12 4.17
CA SER A 276 -9.11 -0.96 4.50
C SER A 276 -9.77 -2.33 4.21
N PRO A 277 -9.01 -3.42 4.04
CA PRO A 277 -9.57 -4.77 3.89
C PRO A 277 -10.59 -5.12 4.98
N VAL A 278 -10.26 -4.85 6.23
CA VAL A 278 -11.16 -5.14 7.39
C VAL A 278 -12.41 -4.25 7.38
N ASP A 279 -12.30 -2.96 7.05
CA ASP A 279 -13.45 -2.07 7.01
C ASP A 279 -14.36 -2.38 5.83
N TYR A 280 -13.79 -2.81 4.70
CA TYR A 280 -14.55 -3.29 3.55
C TYR A 280 -15.34 -4.56 3.89
N GLU A 281 -14.70 -5.54 4.56
CA GLU A 281 -15.32 -6.76 5.04
C GLU A 281 -16.52 -6.43 5.95
N LYS A 282 -16.32 -5.61 6.98
CA LYS A 282 -17.40 -5.17 7.90
C LYS A 282 -18.56 -4.51 7.18
N LYS A 283 -18.27 -3.63 6.19
CA LYS A 283 -19.31 -2.89 5.47
C LYS A 283 -20.14 -3.74 4.52
N LYS A 284 -19.55 -4.83 4.01
CA LYS A 284 -20.19 -5.66 2.97
C LYS A 284 -20.81 -6.94 3.51
N VAL A 285 -20.37 -7.41 4.67
CA VAL A 285 -20.83 -8.67 5.29
C VAL A 285 -21.80 -8.38 6.46
N ALA A 286 -21.86 -7.12 6.95
CA ALA A 286 -22.89 -6.65 7.87
C ALA A 286 -24.20 -6.33 7.13
#